data_c5c90cfd46ca0b3301c6cce730ff65dc
#
_entry.id   c5c90cfd46ca0b3301c6cce730ff65dc
#
_cell.length_a   1.000
_cell.length_b   1.000
_cell.length_c   1.000
_cell.angle_alpha   90.00
_cell.angle_beta   90.00
_cell.angle_gamma   90.00
#
_symmetry.space_group_name_H-M   'P 1'
#
loop_
_entity.id
_entity.type
_entity.pdbx_description
1 polymer ?
#
loop_
_entity_poly.entity_id
_entity_poly.type
_entity_poly.pdbx_seq_one_letter_code
_entity_poly.pdbx_strand_id
1 'polypeptide(L)'
;MSLLSKTRELNTLLQKHKGIAVDFKDVAQTISSVTVTNVFIVSRKGKILGSSLNELLKNDRIIQMLENRHIPKEYTDKLMDVRETQSNIDIENVLSVFPPENKDLFKISRTTIFPILGGGERLGTLVLGRVQEDFSENDLVLGEYAATVIGMEILREKHSEVEQEARD
;
A
#
# COMPACT_ATOMS: atom_id res chain seq x y z
N MET A 1 -7.96 17.10 -10.23
CA MET A 1 -8.86 16.69 -9.12
C MET A 1 -8.30 17.20 -7.80
N SER A 2 -9.14 17.84 -6.99
CA SER A 2 -8.73 18.40 -5.70
C SER A 2 -8.52 17.32 -4.65
N LEU A 3 -7.79 17.67 -3.59
CA LEU A 3 -7.61 16.80 -2.44
C LEU A 3 -8.95 16.37 -1.84
N LEU A 4 -9.90 17.31 -1.74
CA LEU A 4 -11.22 17.03 -1.22
C LEU A 4 -11.97 16.00 -2.07
N SER A 5 -11.92 16.13 -3.40
CA SER A 5 -12.56 15.17 -4.31
C SER A 5 -11.92 13.78 -4.19
N LYS A 6 -10.60 13.72 -4.08
CA LYS A 6 -9.86 12.46 -3.92
C LYS A 6 -10.21 11.78 -2.59
N THR A 7 -10.27 12.55 -1.51
CA THR A 7 -10.67 12.05 -0.19
C THR A 7 -12.09 11.51 -0.22
N ARG A 8 -12.99 12.21 -0.91
CA ARG A 8 -14.39 11.79 -1.04
C ARG A 8 -14.53 10.48 -1.82
N GLU A 9 -13.68 10.25 -2.84
CA GLU A 9 -13.69 8.97 -3.55
C GLU A 9 -13.31 7.81 -2.63
N LEU A 10 -12.27 7.99 -1.82
CA LEU A 10 -11.89 7.00 -0.82
C LEU A 10 -13.00 6.76 0.18
N ASN A 11 -13.60 7.82 0.71
CA ASN A 11 -14.69 7.72 1.68
C ASN A 11 -15.91 6.99 1.09
N THR A 12 -16.25 7.28 -0.16
CA THR A 12 -17.37 6.62 -0.83
C THR A 12 -17.15 5.12 -0.93
N LEU A 13 -15.94 4.70 -1.31
CA LEU A 13 -15.60 3.28 -1.36
C LEU A 13 -15.78 2.61 -0.01
N LEU A 14 -15.27 3.24 1.05
CA LEU A 14 -15.31 2.69 2.40
C LEU A 14 -16.73 2.64 2.97
N GLN A 15 -17.57 3.62 2.64
CA GLN A 15 -18.94 3.70 3.11
C GLN A 15 -19.88 2.69 2.43
N LYS A 16 -19.52 2.21 1.25
CA LYS A 16 -20.32 1.23 0.51
C LYS A 16 -20.31 -0.16 1.13
N HIS A 17 -19.34 -0.45 2.00
CA HIS A 17 -19.13 -1.78 2.57
C HIS A 17 -19.77 -1.92 3.96
N LYS A 18 -21.05 -1.63 4.07
CA LYS A 18 -21.81 -1.77 5.33
C LYS A 18 -21.81 -3.22 5.83
N GLY A 19 -21.03 -3.49 6.88
CA GLY A 19 -21.00 -4.81 7.51
C GLY A 19 -20.31 -5.90 6.72
N ILE A 20 -19.79 -5.61 5.54
CA ILE A 20 -19.04 -6.52 4.69
C ILE A 20 -17.56 -6.12 4.74
N ALA A 21 -16.67 -7.10 4.78
CA ALA A 21 -15.23 -6.84 4.75
C ALA A 21 -14.85 -6.04 3.49
N VAL A 22 -14.01 -5.02 3.66
CA VAL A 22 -13.52 -4.22 2.54
C VAL A 22 -12.57 -5.07 1.70
N ASP A 23 -12.74 -5.03 0.39
CA ASP A 23 -11.82 -5.68 -0.53
C ASP A 23 -10.61 -4.75 -0.73
N PHE A 24 -9.45 -5.16 -0.25
CA PHE A 24 -8.22 -4.37 -0.38
C PHE A 24 -7.78 -4.16 -1.82
N LYS A 25 -8.22 -5.01 -2.75
CA LYS A 25 -8.00 -4.79 -4.17
C LYS A 25 -8.71 -3.52 -4.63
N ASP A 26 -9.95 -3.32 -4.22
CA ASP A 26 -10.72 -2.13 -4.55
C ASP A 26 -10.10 -0.88 -3.91
N VAL A 27 -9.64 -1.00 -2.68
CA VAL A 27 -8.93 0.09 -1.99
C VAL A 27 -7.66 0.47 -2.75
N ALA A 28 -6.87 -0.51 -3.14
CA ALA A 28 -5.64 -0.27 -3.91
C ALA A 28 -5.93 0.39 -5.26
N GLN A 29 -6.95 -0.05 -5.96
CA GLN A 29 -7.36 0.53 -7.24
C GLN A 29 -7.80 1.99 -7.09
N THR A 30 -8.55 2.29 -6.04
CA THR A 30 -8.99 3.66 -5.78
C THR A 30 -7.81 4.57 -5.42
N ILE A 31 -6.90 4.12 -4.56
CA ILE A 31 -5.69 4.87 -4.24
C ILE A 31 -4.87 5.12 -5.49
N SER A 32 -4.66 4.09 -6.32
CA SER A 32 -3.92 4.19 -7.57
C SER A 32 -4.54 5.22 -8.51
N SER A 33 -5.86 5.24 -8.61
CA SER A 33 -6.59 6.18 -9.46
C SER A 33 -6.44 7.62 -9.01
N VAL A 34 -6.60 7.90 -7.70
CA VAL A 34 -6.59 9.27 -7.18
C VAL A 34 -5.17 9.83 -7.01
N THR A 35 -4.16 8.98 -6.87
CA THR A 35 -2.76 9.40 -6.71
C THR A 35 -1.91 9.20 -7.97
N VAL A 36 -2.43 8.46 -8.94
CA VAL A 36 -1.71 8.09 -10.18
C VAL A 36 -0.40 7.38 -9.83
N THR A 37 -0.50 6.28 -9.09
CA THR A 37 0.64 5.52 -8.59
C THR A 37 0.41 4.01 -8.75
N ASN A 38 1.50 3.26 -8.65
CA ASN A 38 1.41 1.84 -8.29
C ASN A 38 1.16 1.74 -6.80
N VAL A 39 0.35 0.76 -6.40
CA VAL A 39 -0.04 0.59 -5.01
C VAL A 39 0.18 -0.85 -4.58
N PHE A 40 0.81 -1.02 -3.42
CA PHE A 40 0.92 -2.31 -2.74
C PHE A 40 0.48 -2.13 -1.28
N ILE A 41 -0.48 -2.95 -0.87
CA ILE A 41 -0.88 -3.05 0.54
C ILE A 41 -0.35 -4.38 1.04
N VAL A 42 0.58 -4.33 1.99
CA VAL A 42 1.32 -5.50 2.45
C VAL A 42 1.13 -5.68 3.95
N SER A 43 0.87 -6.91 4.38
CA SER A 43 0.76 -7.23 5.80
C SER A 43 2.14 -7.22 6.46
N ARG A 44 2.17 -7.22 7.78
CA ARG A 44 3.44 -7.27 8.54
C ARG A 44 4.28 -8.53 8.25
N LYS A 45 3.64 -9.58 7.73
CA LYS A 45 4.33 -10.83 7.36
C LYS A 45 4.70 -10.91 5.89
N GLY A 46 4.42 -9.87 5.12
CA GLY A 46 4.76 -9.81 3.71
C GLY A 46 3.70 -10.31 2.74
N LYS A 47 2.50 -10.63 3.24
CA LYS A 47 1.39 -11.01 2.36
C LYS A 47 0.86 -9.77 1.65
N ILE A 48 0.67 -9.86 0.33
CA ILE A 48 0.07 -8.78 -0.45
C ILE A 48 -1.44 -8.86 -0.28
N LEU A 49 -2.01 -7.88 0.42
CA LEU A 49 -3.45 -7.82 0.69
C LEU A 49 -4.21 -7.21 -0.48
N GLY A 50 -3.58 -6.30 -1.19
CA GLY A 50 -4.13 -5.67 -2.37
C GLY A 50 -3.05 -4.96 -3.16
N SER A 51 -3.27 -4.79 -4.45
CA SER A 51 -2.32 -4.10 -5.32
C SER A 51 -3.03 -3.51 -6.54
N SER A 52 -2.43 -2.48 -7.10
CA SER A 52 -2.84 -1.92 -8.38
C SER A 52 -1.59 -1.41 -9.09
N LEU A 53 -1.36 -1.87 -10.31
CA LEU A 53 -0.14 -1.56 -11.06
C LEU A 53 -0.39 -0.64 -12.24
N ASN A 54 0.55 0.28 -12.43
CA ASN A 54 0.70 1.02 -13.67
C ASN A 54 1.54 0.17 -14.63
N GLU A 55 1.16 0.13 -15.90
CA GLU A 55 1.83 -0.64 -16.95
C GLU A 55 3.34 -0.38 -17.06
N LEU A 56 3.77 0.88 -16.83
CA LEU A 56 5.17 1.29 -16.97
C LEU A 56 6.13 0.58 -16.00
N LEU A 57 5.62 0.08 -14.88
CA LEU A 57 6.46 -0.55 -13.86
C LEU A 57 6.28 -2.06 -13.79
N LYS A 58 5.58 -2.67 -14.75
CA LYS A 58 5.47 -4.13 -14.81
C LYS A 58 6.79 -4.76 -15.23
N ASN A 59 7.21 -5.74 -14.47
CA ASN A 59 8.33 -6.62 -14.82
C ASN A 59 8.05 -8.02 -14.28
N ASP A 60 8.83 -8.99 -14.73
CA ASP A 60 8.60 -10.39 -14.39
C ASP A 60 8.65 -10.66 -12.89
N ARG A 61 9.54 -9.96 -12.17
CA ARG A 61 9.70 -10.14 -10.73
C ARG A 61 8.48 -9.63 -9.95
N ILE A 62 7.94 -8.49 -10.37
CA ILE A 62 6.71 -7.95 -9.79
C ILE A 62 5.54 -8.88 -10.08
N ILE A 63 5.42 -9.36 -11.31
CA ILE A 63 4.37 -10.29 -11.71
C ILE A 63 4.44 -11.55 -10.85
N GLN A 64 5.64 -12.09 -10.65
CA GLN A 64 5.87 -13.28 -9.83
C GLN A 64 5.47 -13.05 -8.37
N MET A 65 5.82 -11.88 -7.79
CA MET A 65 5.40 -11.53 -6.45
C MET A 65 3.88 -11.46 -6.32
N LEU A 66 3.21 -10.90 -7.32
CA LEU A 66 1.76 -10.81 -7.34
C LEU A 66 1.09 -12.18 -7.48
N GLU A 67 1.64 -13.06 -8.29
CA GLU A 67 1.14 -14.43 -8.41
C GLU A 67 1.28 -15.19 -7.10
N ASN A 68 2.40 -15.02 -6.40
CA ASN A 68 2.64 -15.63 -5.10
C ASN A 68 1.89 -14.94 -3.96
N ARG A 69 1.37 -13.75 -4.19
CA ARG A 69 0.72 -12.90 -3.19
C ARG A 69 1.58 -12.66 -1.95
N HIS A 70 2.89 -12.61 -2.16
CA HIS A 70 3.85 -12.46 -1.07
C HIS A 70 5.10 -11.77 -1.55
N ILE A 71 5.65 -10.87 -0.74
CA ILE A 71 6.94 -10.25 -1.01
C ILE A 71 8.05 -11.06 -0.31
N PRO A 72 9.29 -11.02 -0.82
CA PRO A 72 10.39 -11.71 -0.17
C PRO A 72 10.60 -11.23 1.27
N LYS A 73 11.04 -12.14 2.14
CA LYS A 73 11.24 -11.84 3.56
C LYS A 73 12.21 -10.68 3.80
N GLU A 74 13.27 -10.57 3.00
CA GLU A 74 14.26 -9.50 3.15
C GLU A 74 13.62 -8.11 2.93
N TYR A 75 12.65 -8.01 2.03
CA TYR A 75 11.93 -6.76 1.78
C TYR A 75 10.91 -6.49 2.88
N THR A 76 10.26 -7.53 3.37
CA THR A 76 9.34 -7.41 4.51
C THR A 76 10.05 -6.83 5.72
N ASP A 77 11.23 -7.35 6.04
CA ASP A 77 12.01 -6.89 7.19
C ASP A 77 12.41 -5.41 7.02
N LYS A 78 12.84 -5.02 5.83
CA LYS A 78 13.17 -3.61 5.54
C LYS A 78 11.97 -2.69 5.64
N LEU A 79 10.81 -3.13 5.17
CA LEU A 79 9.58 -2.34 5.29
C LEU A 79 9.18 -2.16 6.76
N MET A 80 9.32 -3.20 7.56
CA MET A 80 8.97 -3.15 8.98
C MET A 80 9.90 -2.25 9.79
N ASP A 81 11.11 -1.99 9.31
CA ASP A 81 12.03 -1.03 9.93
C ASP A 81 11.60 0.43 9.71
N VAL A 82 10.75 0.69 8.74
CA VAL A 82 10.22 2.02 8.48
C VAL A 82 9.11 2.32 9.50
N ARG A 83 9.33 3.26 10.40
CA ARG A 83 8.41 3.58 11.51
C ARG A 83 7.56 4.82 11.27
N GLU A 84 7.96 5.65 10.34
CA GLU A 84 7.26 6.88 9.96
C GLU A 84 7.15 6.92 8.44
N THR A 85 6.22 7.73 7.93
CA THR A 85 6.11 7.95 6.48
C THR A 85 7.43 8.43 5.93
N GLN A 86 7.93 7.74 4.90
CA GLN A 86 9.12 8.14 4.16
C GLN A 86 8.74 8.41 2.72
N SER A 87 8.92 9.66 2.32
CA SER A 87 8.47 10.12 1.00
C SER A 87 9.63 10.29 0.03
N ASN A 88 9.32 10.08 -1.24
CA ASN A 88 10.23 10.35 -2.36
C ASN A 88 11.58 9.65 -2.22
N ILE A 89 11.54 8.38 -1.85
CA ILE A 89 12.73 7.56 -1.63
C ILE A 89 13.23 7.04 -2.98
N ASP A 90 14.54 7.13 -3.18
CA ASP A 90 15.19 6.43 -4.28
C ASP A 90 15.17 4.93 -4.00
N ILE A 91 14.60 4.17 -4.94
CA ILE A 91 14.46 2.73 -4.82
C ILE A 91 15.79 2.03 -4.59
N GLU A 92 16.89 2.56 -5.16
CA GLU A 92 18.23 1.99 -5.01
C GLU A 92 18.71 1.95 -3.55
N ASN A 93 18.23 2.86 -2.71
CA ASN A 93 18.73 2.99 -1.34
C ASN A 93 17.95 2.21 -0.29
N VAL A 94 16.69 1.87 -0.54
CA VAL A 94 15.85 1.27 0.51
C VAL A 94 15.32 -0.11 0.15
N LEU A 95 14.89 -0.31 -1.08
CA LEU A 95 14.24 -1.53 -1.49
C LEU A 95 14.60 -1.83 -2.94
N SER A 96 15.58 -2.68 -3.16
CA SER A 96 15.76 -3.27 -4.47
C SER A 96 14.62 -4.23 -4.79
N VAL A 97 13.37 -3.79 -4.56
CA VAL A 97 12.16 -4.52 -4.95
C VAL A 97 12.11 -4.69 -6.46
N PHE A 98 12.84 -3.83 -7.16
CA PHE A 98 12.88 -3.82 -8.62
C PHE A 98 14.23 -4.35 -9.10
N PRO A 99 14.24 -5.21 -10.12
CA PRO A 99 15.48 -5.79 -10.60
C PRO A 99 16.41 -4.79 -11.30
N PRO A 100 17.72 -5.03 -11.26
CA PRO A 100 18.73 -4.14 -11.88
C PRO A 100 18.57 -3.92 -13.39
N GLU A 101 17.86 -4.78 -14.09
CA GLU A 101 17.64 -4.65 -15.51
C GLU A 101 16.81 -3.42 -15.90
N ASN A 102 16.12 -2.80 -14.94
CA ASN A 102 15.29 -1.62 -15.17
C ASN A 102 15.91 -0.35 -14.55
N LYS A 103 17.23 -0.27 -14.47
CA LYS A 103 17.95 0.85 -13.81
C LYS A 103 17.58 2.23 -14.33
N ASP A 104 17.29 2.36 -15.61
CA ASP A 104 16.94 3.66 -16.19
C ASP A 104 15.59 4.16 -15.72
N LEU A 105 14.64 3.25 -15.50
CA LEU A 105 13.34 3.58 -14.91
C LEU A 105 13.47 3.97 -13.44
N PHE A 106 14.42 3.39 -12.71
CA PHE A 106 14.63 3.65 -11.29
C PHE A 106 15.18 5.03 -10.99
N LYS A 107 15.97 5.58 -11.91
CA LYS A 107 16.51 6.93 -11.75
C LYS A 107 15.42 8.00 -11.71
N ILE A 108 14.27 7.70 -12.29
CA ILE A 108 13.13 8.62 -12.39
C ILE A 108 11.92 8.19 -11.54
N SER A 109 12.01 7.04 -10.87
CA SER A 109 10.91 6.57 -10.03
C SER A 109 11.07 7.06 -8.59
N ARG A 110 9.92 7.31 -7.96
CA ARG A 110 9.84 7.72 -6.55
C ARG A 110 8.93 6.76 -5.82
N THR A 111 9.33 6.37 -4.63
CA THR A 111 8.55 5.51 -3.76
C THR A 111 8.25 6.23 -2.45
N THR A 112 7.03 6.12 -1.99
CA THR A 112 6.64 6.61 -0.67
C THR A 112 6.09 5.44 0.13
N ILE A 113 6.54 5.32 1.37
CA ILE A 113 6.20 4.22 2.28
C ILE A 113 5.42 4.78 3.45
N PHE A 114 4.22 4.23 3.67
CA PHE A 114 3.36 4.61 4.78
C PHE A 114 3.20 3.41 5.72
N PRO A 115 3.68 3.50 6.96
CA PRO A 115 3.38 2.45 7.94
C PRO A 115 1.89 2.37 8.21
N ILE A 116 1.34 1.16 8.24
CA ILE A 116 -0.04 0.93 8.61
C ILE A 116 -0.08 0.55 10.07
N LEU A 117 -0.71 1.40 10.87
CA LEU A 117 -0.83 1.22 12.32
C LEU A 117 -2.31 1.13 12.70
N GLY A 118 -2.59 0.39 13.74
CA GLY A 118 -3.92 0.31 14.31
C GLY A 118 -3.87 -0.30 15.70
N GLY A 119 -4.62 0.26 16.65
CA GLY A 119 -4.62 -0.24 18.01
C GLY A 119 -3.26 -0.23 18.69
N GLY A 120 -2.35 0.67 18.27
CA GLY A 120 -0.99 0.74 18.79
C GLY A 120 -0.04 -0.30 18.20
N GLU A 121 -0.48 -1.09 17.23
CA GLU A 121 0.34 -2.14 16.61
C GLU A 121 0.70 -1.78 15.18
N ARG A 122 1.85 -2.29 14.71
CA ARG A 122 2.21 -2.26 13.30
C ARG A 122 1.49 -3.38 12.59
N LEU A 123 0.61 -3.04 11.65
CA LEU A 123 -0.22 -4.02 10.94
C LEU A 123 0.26 -4.34 9.55
N GLY A 124 0.98 -3.43 8.94
CA GLY A 124 1.46 -3.62 7.58
C GLY A 124 2.08 -2.36 7.01
N THR A 125 2.11 -2.29 5.69
CA THR A 125 2.74 -1.17 4.97
C THR A 125 1.97 -0.87 3.69
N LEU A 126 1.75 0.42 3.44
CA LEU A 126 1.22 0.91 2.17
C LEU A 126 2.40 1.49 1.39
N VAL A 127 2.63 0.97 0.18
CA VAL A 127 3.73 1.40 -0.68
C VAL A 127 3.15 2.00 -1.96
N LEU A 128 3.50 3.25 -2.23
CA LEU A 128 3.10 3.95 -3.45
C LEU A 128 4.33 4.23 -4.30
N GLY A 129 4.24 3.96 -5.59
CA GLY A 129 5.33 4.23 -6.54
C GLY A 129 4.83 5.00 -7.76
N ARG A 130 5.63 5.95 -8.22
CA ARG A 130 5.34 6.70 -9.44
C ARG A 130 6.64 7.07 -10.16
N VAL A 131 6.50 7.43 -11.43
CA VAL A 131 7.63 7.75 -12.31
C VAL A 131 7.61 9.23 -12.63
N GLN A 132 8.80 9.88 -12.62
CA GLN A 132 9.05 11.25 -13.06
C GLN A 132 8.44 12.38 -12.23
N GLU A 133 7.71 12.09 -11.17
CA GLU A 133 7.05 13.11 -10.38
C GLU A 133 7.18 12.81 -8.89
N ASP A 134 7.58 13.81 -8.13
CA ASP A 134 7.66 13.69 -6.68
C ASP A 134 6.26 13.68 -6.05
N PHE A 135 6.15 13.02 -4.91
CA PHE A 135 4.94 13.04 -4.11
C PHE A 135 4.81 14.41 -3.44
N SER A 136 3.65 15.02 -3.60
CA SER A 136 3.32 16.31 -2.99
C SER A 136 2.81 16.11 -1.56
N GLU A 137 2.71 17.21 -0.81
CA GLU A 137 2.12 17.17 0.52
C GLU A 137 0.68 16.62 0.49
N ASN A 138 -0.11 16.98 -0.53
CA ASN A 138 -1.46 16.44 -0.69
C ASN A 138 -1.45 14.92 -0.90
N ASP A 139 -0.49 14.41 -1.65
CA ASP A 139 -0.33 12.96 -1.83
C ASP A 139 -0.03 12.28 -0.49
N LEU A 140 0.81 12.90 0.35
CA LEU A 140 1.15 12.37 1.66
C LEU A 140 -0.06 12.36 2.59
N VAL A 141 -0.86 13.41 2.57
CA VAL A 141 -2.12 13.47 3.35
C VAL A 141 -3.05 12.33 2.95
N LEU A 142 -3.24 12.13 1.64
CA LEU A 142 -4.07 11.04 1.12
C LEU A 142 -3.54 9.66 1.53
N GLY A 143 -2.24 9.47 1.40
CA GLY A 143 -1.60 8.20 1.74
C GLY A 143 -1.69 7.88 3.22
N GLU A 144 -1.46 8.84 4.08
CA GLU A 144 -1.57 8.67 5.54
C GLU A 144 -3.02 8.40 5.94
N TYR A 145 -3.97 9.09 5.34
CA TYR A 145 -5.39 8.84 5.54
C TYR A 145 -5.76 7.40 5.12
N ALA A 146 -5.34 7.01 3.91
CA ALA A 146 -5.60 5.66 3.41
C ALA A 146 -4.96 4.60 4.32
N ALA A 147 -3.73 4.80 4.78
CA ALA A 147 -3.05 3.87 5.69
C ALA A 147 -3.82 3.72 7.01
N THR A 148 -4.34 4.82 7.55
CA THR A 148 -5.15 4.81 8.78
C THR A 148 -6.43 3.97 8.58
N VAL A 149 -7.11 4.19 7.48
CA VAL A 149 -8.35 3.44 7.18
C VAL A 149 -8.07 1.97 6.95
N ILE A 150 -7.02 1.64 6.20
CA ILE A 150 -6.60 0.26 5.97
C ILE A 150 -6.30 -0.42 7.32
N GLY A 151 -5.59 0.28 8.21
CA GLY A 151 -5.30 -0.23 9.55
C GLY A 151 -6.55 -0.56 10.34
N MET A 152 -7.54 0.31 10.30
CA MET A 152 -8.83 0.07 10.95
C MET A 152 -9.54 -1.17 10.37
N GLU A 153 -9.51 -1.35 9.07
CA GLU A 153 -10.13 -2.50 8.41
C GLU A 153 -9.40 -3.81 8.73
N ILE A 154 -8.07 -3.80 8.79
CA ILE A 154 -7.29 -4.97 9.20
C ILE A 154 -7.65 -5.37 10.63
N LEU A 155 -7.74 -4.42 11.55
CA LEU A 155 -8.13 -4.67 12.94
C LEU A 155 -9.54 -5.23 13.04
N ARG A 156 -10.46 -4.68 12.26
CA ARG A 156 -11.85 -5.13 12.25
C ARG A 156 -11.96 -6.59 11.81
N GLU A 157 -11.25 -6.98 10.77
CA GLU A 157 -11.21 -8.37 10.31
C GLU A 157 -10.62 -9.29 11.39
N LYS A 158 -9.54 -8.85 12.04
CA LYS A 158 -8.88 -9.60 13.10
C LYS A 158 -9.82 -9.81 14.30
N HIS A 159 -10.55 -8.78 14.71
CA HIS A 159 -11.54 -8.88 15.78
C HIS A 159 -12.69 -9.80 15.41
N SER A 160 -13.16 -9.72 14.17
CA SER A 160 -14.22 -10.58 13.66
C SER A 160 -13.83 -12.06 13.72
N GLU A 161 -12.59 -12.37 13.32
CA GLU A 161 -12.07 -13.75 13.41
C GLU A 161 -12.00 -14.24 14.85
N VAL A 162 -11.54 -13.41 15.79
CA VAL A 162 -11.48 -13.76 17.20
C VAL A 162 -12.87 -14.00 17.77
N GLU A 163 -13.84 -13.17 17.44
CA GLU A 163 -15.23 -13.36 17.86
C GLU A 163 -15.82 -14.64 17.28
N GLN A 164 -15.52 -14.96 16.03
CA GLN A 164 -15.98 -16.18 15.38
C GLN A 164 -15.41 -17.41 16.08
N GLU A 165 -14.13 -17.41 16.39
CA GLU A 165 -13.47 -18.49 17.13
C GLU A 165 -14.07 -18.68 18.53
N ALA A 166 -14.42 -17.59 19.20
CA ALA A 166 -15.02 -17.64 20.54
C ALA A 166 -16.45 -18.20 20.53
N ARG A 167 -17.15 -18.11 19.39
CA ARG A 167 -18.51 -18.66 19.24
C ARG A 167 -18.53 -20.17 18.91
N ASP A 168 -17.46 -20.63 18.29
CA ASP A 168 -17.31 -22.04 17.91
C ASP A 168 -16.77 -22.86 19.10
#